data_5432052026ecea87121c54b766d6285e
#
_entry.id   5432052026ecea87121c54b766d6285e
#
_cell.length_a   1.000
_cell.length_b   1.000
_cell.length_c   1.000
_cell.angle_alpha   90.00
_cell.angle_beta   90.00
_cell.angle_gamma   90.00
#
_symmetry.space_group_name_H-M   'P 1'
#
loop_
_entity.id
_entity.type
_entity.pdbx_description
1 polymer ?
#
loop_
_entity_poly.entity_id
_entity_poly.type
_entity_poly.pdbx_seq_one_letter_code
_entity_poly.pdbx_strand_id
1 'polypeptide(L)'
;MCIRDSLIPPFRLPTDTKWGYQTIHKDGNLPKVERLMNEEMVLPFLEDVEWDLHPGAIASYGDWPVETREEFAYAANARLINIREACQSDKYNGIILLGGGEPGFLEARELCRNFKIVCTANAHSQMYLATMLGNKFSVIDISGVHNVYYRDLIYQHQLN
;
A
#
# COMPACT_ATOMS: atom_id res chain seq x y z
N MET A 1 18.32 -4.48 -17.57
CA MET A 1 18.25 -3.76 -16.27
C MET A 1 17.17 -4.46 -15.49
N CYS A 2 17.49 -5.13 -14.43
CA CYS A 2 16.48 -5.79 -13.59
C CYS A 2 15.76 -4.70 -12.79
N ILE A 3 14.43 -4.67 -12.87
CA ILE A 3 13.61 -3.75 -12.07
C ILE A 3 13.37 -4.45 -10.74
N ARG A 4 13.66 -3.76 -9.64
CA ARG A 4 13.40 -4.28 -8.31
C ARG A 4 12.53 -3.33 -7.51
N ASP A 5 11.39 -3.81 -7.08
CA ASP A 5 10.39 -3.02 -6.39
C ASP A 5 10.16 -3.50 -4.94
N SER A 6 9.84 -2.56 -4.06
CA SER A 6 9.41 -2.84 -2.70
C SER A 6 7.91 -2.59 -2.55
N LEU A 7 7.19 -3.60 -2.12
CA LEU A 7 5.77 -3.55 -1.79
C LEU A 7 5.60 -3.27 -0.30
N ILE A 8 5.01 -2.14 0.05
CA ILE A 8 4.90 -1.70 1.44
C ILE A 8 3.43 -1.55 1.85
N PRO A 9 2.90 -2.46 2.70
CA PRO A 9 1.56 -2.33 3.26
C PRO A 9 1.48 -1.18 4.27
N PRO A 10 0.28 -0.69 4.61
CA PRO A 10 0.10 0.40 5.55
C PRO A 10 0.60 0.06 6.96
N PHE A 11 0.45 -1.17 7.36
CA PHE A 11 0.86 -1.69 8.68
C PHE A 11 0.89 -3.22 8.67
N ARG A 12 1.48 -3.77 9.72
CA ARG A 12 1.49 -5.20 10.02
C ARG A 12 0.68 -5.44 11.29
N LEU A 13 -0.22 -6.40 11.26
CA LEU A 13 -0.93 -6.84 12.45
C LEU A 13 -0.08 -7.83 13.25
N PRO A 14 -0.16 -7.80 14.58
CA PRO A 14 0.40 -8.85 15.42
C PRO A 14 -0.17 -10.22 15.05
N THR A 15 0.66 -11.25 15.10
CA THR A 15 0.28 -12.61 14.69
C THR A 15 -0.71 -13.28 15.65
N ASP A 16 -0.87 -12.75 16.85
CA ASP A 16 -1.80 -13.23 17.86
C ASP A 16 -3.21 -12.63 17.76
N THR A 17 -3.43 -11.68 16.85
CA THR A 17 -4.76 -11.14 16.58
C THR A 17 -5.54 -12.03 15.61
N LYS A 18 -6.87 -11.92 15.63
CA LYS A 18 -7.73 -12.60 14.63
C LYS A 18 -7.45 -12.17 13.20
N TRP A 19 -6.77 -11.06 13.01
CA TRP A 19 -6.40 -10.49 11.72
C TRP A 19 -4.93 -10.72 11.36
N GLY A 20 -4.21 -11.48 12.17
CA GLY A 20 -2.79 -11.78 11.93
C GLY A 20 -2.52 -12.44 10.58
N TYR A 21 -3.51 -13.13 10.01
CA TYR A 21 -3.44 -13.70 8.67
C TYR A 21 -3.28 -12.64 7.56
N GLN A 22 -3.63 -11.41 7.83
CA GLN A 22 -3.42 -10.30 6.90
C GLN A 22 -1.97 -9.80 6.89
N THR A 23 -1.14 -10.29 7.82
CA THR A 23 0.28 -10.08 7.75
C THR A 23 0.80 -10.73 6.47
N ILE A 24 1.42 -9.94 5.63
CA ILE A 24 1.86 -10.39 4.32
C ILE A 24 3.15 -11.21 4.49
N HIS A 25 3.11 -12.45 4.08
CA HIS A 25 4.26 -13.34 4.06
C HIS A 25 4.55 -13.76 2.62
N LYS A 26 5.73 -13.41 2.15
CA LYS A 26 6.20 -13.80 0.82
C LYS A 26 6.43 -15.30 0.72
N ASP A 27 6.84 -15.94 1.79
CA ASP A 27 7.17 -17.36 1.89
C ASP A 27 5.96 -18.30 1.99
N GLY A 28 4.76 -17.74 2.05
CA GLY A 28 3.53 -18.51 1.85
C GLY A 28 3.11 -19.43 2.97
N ASN A 29 3.48 -19.18 4.20
CA ASN A 29 3.07 -20.00 5.36
C ASN A 29 1.57 -19.93 5.69
N LEU A 30 0.83 -18.99 5.09
CA LEU A 30 -0.62 -18.90 5.25
C LEU A 30 -1.36 -19.61 4.12
N PRO A 31 -2.53 -20.18 4.37
CA PRO A 31 -3.41 -20.67 3.32
C PRO A 31 -3.67 -19.59 2.27
N LYS A 32 -3.76 -19.96 0.99
CA LYS A 32 -3.94 -19.00 -0.12
C LYS A 32 -5.11 -18.04 0.10
N VAL A 33 -6.21 -18.55 0.68
CA VAL A 33 -7.43 -17.78 0.97
C VAL A 33 -7.21 -16.69 2.03
N GLU A 34 -6.19 -16.84 2.87
CA GLU A 34 -5.87 -15.92 3.96
C GLU A 34 -4.77 -14.92 3.61
N ARG A 35 -4.25 -14.98 2.39
CA ARG A 35 -3.21 -14.05 1.93
C ARG A 35 -3.83 -12.75 1.45
N LEU A 36 -3.22 -11.64 1.81
CA LEU A 36 -3.67 -10.33 1.36
C LEU A 36 -3.53 -10.16 -0.17
N MET A 37 -2.57 -10.82 -0.77
CA MET A 37 -2.32 -10.78 -2.21
C MET A 37 -2.60 -12.14 -2.84
N ASN A 38 -3.44 -12.16 -3.86
CA ASN A 38 -3.63 -13.36 -4.66
C ASN A 38 -2.46 -13.48 -5.64
N GLU A 39 -1.46 -14.26 -5.24
CA GLU A 39 -0.26 -14.48 -6.03
C GLU A 39 -0.55 -15.02 -7.43
N GLU A 40 -1.50 -15.93 -7.58
CA GLU A 40 -1.85 -16.51 -8.88
C GLU A 40 -2.33 -15.44 -9.89
N MET A 41 -2.99 -14.38 -9.41
CA MET A 41 -3.41 -13.27 -10.26
C MET A 41 -2.31 -12.26 -10.53
N VAL A 42 -1.37 -12.11 -9.63
CA VAL A 42 -0.37 -11.03 -9.66
C VAL A 42 0.94 -11.48 -10.30
N LEU A 43 1.35 -12.74 -10.06
CA LEU A 43 2.62 -13.27 -10.57
C LEU A 43 2.84 -13.09 -12.08
N PRO A 44 1.83 -13.29 -12.96
CA PRO A 44 2.04 -13.07 -14.40
C PRO A 44 2.45 -11.64 -14.76
N PHE A 45 2.07 -10.66 -13.94
CA PHE A 45 2.46 -9.25 -14.15
C PHE A 45 3.80 -8.90 -13.53
N LEU A 46 4.39 -9.80 -12.76
CA LEU A 46 5.65 -9.60 -12.03
C LEU A 46 6.78 -10.51 -12.53
N GLU A 47 6.57 -11.25 -13.64
CA GLU A 47 7.56 -12.20 -14.15
C GLU A 47 8.92 -11.55 -14.44
N ASP A 48 8.91 -10.31 -14.94
CA ASP A 48 10.12 -9.56 -15.29
C ASP A 48 10.58 -8.60 -14.18
N VAL A 49 9.96 -8.67 -12.99
CA VAL A 49 10.24 -7.75 -11.87
C VAL A 49 10.69 -8.54 -10.65
N GLU A 50 11.86 -8.22 -10.14
CA GLU A 50 12.23 -8.65 -8.79
C GLU A 50 11.47 -7.78 -7.79
N TRP A 51 10.81 -8.39 -6.81
CA TRP A 51 10.07 -7.67 -5.80
C TRP A 51 10.25 -8.25 -4.41
N ASP A 52 10.26 -7.35 -3.44
CA ASP A 52 10.26 -7.69 -2.04
C ASP A 52 8.98 -7.18 -1.38
N LEU A 53 8.39 -8.01 -0.54
CA LEU A 53 7.25 -7.63 0.26
C LEU A 53 7.71 -7.22 1.65
N HIS A 54 7.59 -5.95 1.97
CA HIS A 54 7.92 -5.44 3.29
C HIS A 54 6.81 -5.84 4.28
N PRO A 55 7.15 -6.31 5.48
CA PRO A 55 6.13 -6.71 6.45
C PRO A 55 5.24 -5.57 6.96
N GLY A 56 5.61 -4.33 6.70
CA GLY A 56 4.92 -3.16 7.23
C GLY A 56 5.33 -2.83 8.67
N ALA A 57 4.90 -1.67 9.15
CA ALA A 57 5.01 -1.32 10.56
C ALA A 57 3.95 -2.05 11.39
N ILE A 58 4.24 -2.33 12.66
CA ILE A 58 3.23 -2.88 13.58
C ILE A 58 2.15 -1.83 13.79
N ALA A 59 0.88 -2.24 13.75
CA ALA A 59 -0.24 -1.37 14.04
C ALA A 59 -0.13 -0.78 15.44
N SER A 60 -0.37 0.50 15.56
CA SER A 60 -0.18 1.24 16.83
C SER A 60 -1.22 0.86 17.88
N TYR A 61 -2.42 0.51 17.44
CA TYR A 61 -3.54 0.14 18.28
C TYR A 61 -4.22 -1.11 17.75
N GLY A 62 -4.14 -2.18 18.51
CA GLY A 62 -4.96 -3.40 18.41
C GLY A 62 -5.25 -3.92 17.02
N ASP A 63 -6.47 -4.33 16.86
CA ASP A 63 -6.98 -4.93 15.64
C ASP A 63 -7.26 -3.87 14.58
N TRP A 64 -7.12 -4.30 13.36
CA TRP A 64 -7.67 -3.67 12.17
C TRP A 64 -9.13 -3.15 12.35
N PRO A 65 -9.54 -2.18 11.55
CA PRO A 65 -8.85 -1.38 10.53
C PRO A 65 -8.46 0.02 11.03
N VAL A 66 -7.70 0.76 10.20
CA VAL A 66 -7.51 2.20 10.39
C VAL A 66 -8.86 2.90 10.19
N GLU A 67 -9.50 3.27 11.26
CA GLU A 67 -10.86 3.84 11.24
C GLU A 67 -10.88 5.34 11.55
N THR A 68 -9.87 5.83 12.25
CA THR A 68 -9.78 7.23 12.67
C THR A 68 -8.68 7.98 11.93
N ARG A 69 -8.81 9.31 11.87
CA ARG A 69 -7.76 10.17 11.31
C ARG A 69 -6.47 10.11 12.11
N GLU A 70 -6.55 9.85 13.39
CA GLU A 70 -5.40 9.66 14.26
C GLU A 70 -4.63 8.40 13.81
N GLU A 71 -5.31 7.28 13.70
CA GLU A 71 -4.73 6.02 13.23
C GLU A 71 -4.15 6.15 11.81
N PHE A 72 -4.84 6.89 10.94
CA PHE A 72 -4.36 7.19 9.61
C PHE A 72 -3.03 7.96 9.64
N ALA A 73 -2.90 8.94 10.54
CA ALA A 73 -1.66 9.70 10.71
C ALA A 73 -0.52 8.82 11.28
N TYR A 74 -0.84 7.95 12.22
CA TYR A 74 0.16 6.99 12.76
C TYR A 74 0.61 6.00 11.67
N ALA A 75 -0.31 5.46 10.90
CA ALA A 75 0.02 4.56 9.79
C ALA A 75 0.90 5.26 8.75
N ALA A 76 0.60 6.51 8.42
CA ALA A 76 1.41 7.32 7.51
C ALA A 76 2.85 7.47 8.03
N ASN A 77 2.99 7.89 9.29
CA ASN A 77 4.30 8.12 9.90
C ASN A 77 5.14 6.83 9.98
N ALA A 78 4.53 5.74 10.42
CA ALA A 78 5.22 4.46 10.52
C ALA A 78 5.67 3.94 9.15
N ARG A 79 4.83 4.09 8.12
CA ARG A 79 5.16 3.72 6.74
C ARG A 79 6.31 4.53 6.16
N LEU A 80 6.36 5.83 6.44
CA LEU A 80 7.42 6.72 5.93
C LEU A 80 8.80 6.34 6.45
N ILE A 81 8.91 5.80 7.65
CA ILE A 81 10.17 5.29 8.18
C ILE A 81 10.68 4.14 7.29
N ASN A 82 9.81 3.17 7.01
CA ASN A 82 10.15 2.02 6.17
C ASN A 82 10.49 2.42 4.73
N ILE A 83 9.77 3.39 4.19
CA ILE A 83 10.05 3.93 2.84
C ILE A 83 11.42 4.59 2.79
N ARG A 84 11.77 5.35 3.82
CA ARG A 84 13.09 5.98 3.92
C ARG A 84 14.21 4.95 3.97
N GLU A 85 14.06 3.90 4.76
CA GLU A 85 15.01 2.80 4.82
C GLU A 85 15.15 2.09 3.47
N ALA A 86 14.03 1.82 2.79
CA ALA A 86 14.03 1.25 1.45
C ALA A 86 14.76 2.15 0.44
N CYS A 87 14.50 3.45 0.46
CA CYS A 87 15.19 4.42 -0.41
C CYS A 87 16.69 4.47 -0.15
N GLN A 88 17.09 4.43 1.11
CA GLN A 88 18.51 4.49 1.50
C GLN A 88 19.27 3.19 1.23
N SER A 89 18.57 2.09 1.04
CA SER A 89 19.19 0.78 0.78
C SER A 89 19.83 0.66 -0.60
N ASP A 90 19.50 1.56 -1.52
CA ASP A 90 19.92 1.55 -2.93
C ASP A 90 19.57 0.25 -3.69
N LYS A 91 18.56 -0.47 -3.19
CA LYS A 91 18.14 -1.76 -3.74
C LYS A 91 17.00 -1.66 -4.75
N TYR A 92 16.16 -0.62 -4.62
CA TYR A 92 14.87 -0.57 -5.29
C TYR A 92 14.81 0.53 -6.35
N ASN A 93 14.14 0.24 -7.44
CA ASN A 93 13.82 1.20 -8.50
C ASN A 93 12.43 1.80 -8.31
N GLY A 94 11.54 1.08 -7.62
CA GLY A 94 10.19 1.50 -7.33
C GLY A 94 9.72 1.10 -5.94
N ILE A 95 8.75 1.85 -5.43
CA ILE A 95 8.05 1.55 -4.18
C ILE A 95 6.55 1.60 -4.48
N ILE A 96 5.86 0.53 -4.13
CA ILE A 96 4.41 0.40 -4.30
C ILE A 96 3.77 0.35 -2.93
N LEU A 97 2.95 1.34 -2.63
CA LEU A 97 2.20 1.37 -1.38
C LEU A 97 0.92 0.56 -1.54
N LEU A 98 0.78 -0.46 -0.70
CA LEU A 98 -0.40 -1.30 -0.65
C LEU A 98 -1.45 -0.72 0.32
N GLY A 99 -2.69 -1.15 0.15
CA GLY A 99 -3.82 -0.77 0.97
C GLY A 99 -4.61 0.43 0.43
N GLY A 100 -5.85 0.56 0.89
CA GLY A 100 -6.72 1.68 0.57
C GLY A 100 -6.41 2.93 1.42
N GLY A 101 -7.02 4.06 1.06
CA GLY A 101 -6.85 5.30 1.79
C GLY A 101 -5.47 5.96 1.68
N GLU A 102 -4.44 5.22 1.41
CA GLU A 102 -3.06 5.65 1.09
C GLU A 102 -2.39 6.57 2.13
N PRO A 103 -2.37 6.21 3.42
CA PRO A 103 -1.71 7.05 4.42
C PRO A 103 -0.24 7.32 4.06
N GLY A 104 0.14 8.59 4.01
CA GLY A 104 1.51 9.02 3.75
C GLY A 104 1.96 8.96 2.28
N PHE A 105 1.04 8.81 1.31
CA PHE A 105 1.42 8.65 -0.10
C PHE A 105 2.10 9.88 -0.70
N LEU A 106 1.60 11.08 -0.45
CA LEU A 106 2.21 12.29 -1.00
C LEU A 106 3.61 12.53 -0.45
N GLU A 107 3.76 12.33 0.85
CA GLU A 107 5.04 12.43 1.55
C GLU A 107 6.01 11.35 1.05
N ALA A 108 5.51 10.15 0.80
CA ALA A 108 6.29 9.05 0.22
C ALA A 108 6.81 9.40 -1.19
N ARG A 109 5.96 9.97 -2.03
CA ARG A 109 6.35 10.42 -3.37
C ARG A 109 7.44 11.50 -3.33
N GLU A 110 7.28 12.46 -2.43
CA GLU A 110 8.29 13.53 -2.24
C GLU A 110 9.61 12.93 -1.77
N LEU A 111 9.56 12.03 -0.80
CA LEU A 111 10.74 11.34 -0.29
C LEU A 111 11.45 10.54 -1.38
N CYS A 112 10.72 9.68 -2.08
CA CYS A 112 11.26 8.82 -3.14
C CYS A 112 11.89 9.63 -4.29
N ARG A 113 11.29 10.78 -4.63
CA ARG A 113 11.84 11.70 -5.64
C ARG A 113 13.28 12.12 -5.35
N ASN A 114 13.62 12.34 -4.09
CA ASN A 114 14.98 12.73 -3.68
C ASN A 114 16.00 11.61 -3.95
N PHE A 115 15.55 10.37 -4.02
CA PHE A 115 16.36 9.19 -4.33
C PHE A 115 16.20 8.71 -5.78
N LYS A 116 15.43 9.42 -6.60
CA LYS A 116 15.10 9.05 -8.00
C LYS A 116 14.39 7.69 -8.10
N ILE A 117 13.59 7.35 -7.10
CA ILE A 117 12.79 6.13 -7.03
C ILE A 117 11.34 6.48 -7.39
N VAL A 118 10.71 5.65 -8.22
CA VAL A 118 9.29 5.80 -8.53
C VAL A 118 8.46 5.35 -7.33
N CYS A 119 7.46 6.15 -6.93
CA CYS A 119 6.52 5.76 -5.89
C CYS A 119 5.10 5.83 -6.42
N THR A 120 4.37 4.74 -6.28
CA THR A 120 2.95 4.64 -6.60
C THR A 120 2.18 3.97 -5.48
N ALA A 121 0.85 4.01 -5.58
CA ALA A 121 -0.04 3.42 -4.59
C ALA A 121 -1.29 2.85 -5.25
N ASN A 122 -1.93 1.92 -4.58
CA ASN A 122 -3.06 1.14 -5.10
C ASN A 122 -4.23 2.02 -5.57
N ALA A 123 -4.78 2.82 -4.68
CA ALA A 123 -5.97 3.61 -4.98
C ALA A 123 -5.65 4.70 -6.01
N HIS A 124 -4.51 5.36 -5.87
CA HIS A 124 -4.00 6.30 -6.86
C HIS A 124 -3.95 5.70 -8.26
N SER A 125 -3.28 4.57 -8.43
CA SER A 125 -3.13 3.92 -9.73
C SER A 125 -4.47 3.43 -10.30
N GLN A 126 -5.32 2.86 -9.46
CA GLN A 126 -6.64 2.38 -9.87
C GLN A 126 -7.56 3.52 -10.29
N MET A 127 -7.58 4.63 -9.56
CA MET A 127 -8.39 5.80 -9.90
C MET A 127 -7.96 6.42 -11.23
N TYR A 128 -6.66 6.60 -11.45
CA TYR A 128 -6.17 7.13 -12.73
C TYR A 128 -6.46 6.17 -13.89
N LEU A 129 -6.24 4.88 -13.71
CA LEU A 129 -6.59 3.90 -14.73
C LEU A 129 -8.09 3.92 -15.03
N ALA A 130 -8.94 3.99 -14.02
CA ALA A 130 -10.39 4.05 -14.17
C ALA A 130 -10.84 5.28 -14.98
N THR A 131 -10.22 6.44 -14.76
CA THR A 131 -10.52 7.65 -15.54
C THR A 131 -10.08 7.58 -17.00
N MET A 132 -9.08 6.75 -17.30
CA MET A 132 -8.66 6.49 -18.69
C MET A 132 -9.61 5.53 -19.43
N LEU A 133 -10.26 4.64 -18.69
CA LEU A 133 -11.13 3.60 -19.24
C LEU A 133 -12.61 4.01 -19.32
N GLY A 134 -13.04 4.99 -18.53
CA GLY A 134 -14.43 5.40 -18.44
C GLY A 134 -14.65 6.82 -17.94
N ASN A 135 -15.86 7.30 -18.08
CA ASN A 135 -16.24 8.66 -17.68
C ASN A 135 -16.59 8.77 -16.18
N LYS A 136 -16.82 7.64 -15.52
CA LYS A 136 -17.18 7.56 -14.12
C LYS A 136 -16.60 6.28 -13.51
N PHE A 137 -16.25 6.33 -12.25
CA PHE A 137 -15.88 5.16 -11.46
C PHE A 137 -16.55 5.20 -10.09
N SER A 138 -16.59 4.06 -9.43
CA SER A 138 -17.06 3.92 -8.06
C SER A 138 -16.00 3.23 -7.22
N VAL A 139 -15.93 3.61 -5.96
CA VAL A 139 -15.08 2.94 -4.98
C VAL A 139 -15.93 1.99 -4.15
N ILE A 140 -15.52 0.73 -4.08
CA ILE A 140 -16.13 -0.28 -3.22
C ILE A 140 -15.13 -0.57 -2.10
N ASP A 141 -15.57 -0.40 -0.87
CA ASP A 141 -14.74 -0.60 0.31
C ASP A 141 -15.49 -1.38 1.40
N ILE A 142 -14.74 -1.88 2.37
CA ILE A 142 -15.24 -2.73 3.45
C ILE A 142 -16.00 -1.94 4.54
N SER A 143 -15.77 -0.64 4.65
CA SER A 143 -16.35 0.18 5.72
C SER A 143 -16.74 1.57 5.25
N GLY A 144 -17.92 2.01 5.70
CA GLY A 144 -18.42 3.37 5.43
C GLY A 144 -17.57 4.48 6.03
N VAL A 145 -16.81 4.21 7.08
CA VAL A 145 -15.90 5.20 7.70
C VAL A 145 -14.75 5.58 6.77
N HIS A 146 -14.38 4.71 5.86
CA HIS A 146 -13.33 4.96 4.87
C HIS A 146 -13.74 5.93 3.76
N ASN A 147 -15.02 6.21 3.58
CA ASN A 147 -15.51 7.12 2.54
C ASN A 147 -14.84 8.50 2.58
N VAL A 148 -14.52 8.98 3.78
CA VAL A 148 -13.81 10.25 3.96
C VAL A 148 -12.42 10.22 3.34
N TYR A 149 -11.68 9.13 3.50
CA TYR A 149 -10.34 8.99 2.96
C TYR A 149 -10.33 8.93 1.43
N TYR A 150 -11.25 8.17 0.84
CA TYR A 150 -11.37 8.09 -0.61
C TYR A 150 -11.84 9.40 -1.24
N ARG A 151 -12.76 10.10 -0.59
CA ARG A 151 -13.16 11.44 -1.02
C ARG A 151 -11.98 12.40 -1.00
N ASP A 152 -11.20 12.40 0.09
CA ASP A 152 -10.03 13.25 0.22
C ASP A 152 -8.99 12.90 -0.87
N LEU A 153 -8.78 11.61 -1.19
CA LEU A 153 -7.91 11.18 -2.28
C LEU A 153 -8.39 11.67 -3.65
N ILE A 154 -9.68 11.58 -3.96
CA ILE A 154 -10.26 12.07 -5.22
C ILE A 154 -9.95 13.55 -5.39
N TYR A 155 -10.18 14.36 -4.36
CA TYR A 155 -9.84 15.79 -4.38
C TYR A 155 -8.33 16.03 -4.52
N GLN A 156 -7.54 15.30 -3.77
CA GLN A 156 -6.08 15.39 -3.75
C GLN A 156 -5.46 15.08 -5.13
N HIS A 157 -6.05 14.13 -5.84
CA HIS A 157 -5.63 13.73 -7.18
C HIS A 157 -6.33 14.52 -8.29
N GLN A 158 -7.18 15.49 -7.96
CA GLN A 158 -7.90 16.32 -8.94
C GLN A 158 -8.77 15.49 -9.90
N LEU A 159 -9.38 14.43 -9.40
CA LEU A 159 -10.22 13.49 -10.17
C LEU A 159 -11.74 13.75 -9.99
N ASN A 160 -12.16 14.94 -9.62
CA ASN A 160 -13.54 15.37 -9.40
C ASN A 160 -14.18 15.99 -10.66
#